data_8637d84aec0fd555d808fa3253a706b2
#
_entry.id   8637d84aec0fd555d808fa3253a706b2
#
_cell.length_a   1.000
_cell.length_b   1.000
_cell.length_c   1.000
_cell.angle_alpha   90.00
_cell.angle_beta   90.00
_cell.angle_gamma   90.00
#
_symmetry.space_group_name_H-M   'P 1'
#
loop_
_entity.id
_entity.type
_entity.pdbx_description
1 polymer ?
#
loop_
_entity_poly.entity_id
_entity_poly.type
_entity_poly.pdbx_seq_one_letter_code
_entity_poly.pdbx_strand_id
1 'polypeptide(L)'
;SNTAKDFPDYCFVIGAALHLDEVLFENLGLHIVKNDTYKLLSHAHAALVTSGTATLETALFEVPQIVCYKTSALSYAIGKQVVKLPYISLVNLILDQMAVPERLQRNCNAKQLSIDLSKILNGPARTVQRVAYKVLKTKLGGTGASDQTARLISQRTHA
;
A
#
# COMPACT_ATOMS: atom_id res chain seq x y z
N SER A 1 -11.48 14.68 3.78
CA SER A 1 -10.02 14.72 3.96
C SER A 1 -9.45 15.95 3.27
N ASN A 2 -8.49 16.65 3.90
CA ASN A 2 -7.91 17.86 3.32
C ASN A 2 -7.19 17.59 1.99
N THR A 3 -6.54 16.44 1.85
CA THR A 3 -5.87 16.06 0.61
C THR A 3 -6.82 15.95 -0.58
N ALA A 4 -8.05 15.43 -0.39
CA ALA A 4 -9.00 15.30 -1.48
C ALA A 4 -9.45 16.65 -2.07
N LYS A 5 -9.43 17.71 -1.27
CA LYS A 5 -9.77 19.07 -1.71
C LYS A 5 -8.77 19.67 -2.70
N ASP A 6 -7.52 19.19 -2.66
CA ASP A 6 -6.46 19.68 -3.55
C ASP A 6 -6.56 19.05 -4.96
N PHE A 7 -7.44 18.04 -5.15
CA PHE A 7 -7.61 17.29 -6.40
C PHE A 7 -9.08 17.17 -6.80
N PRO A 8 -9.74 18.28 -7.17
CA PRO A 8 -11.18 18.30 -7.45
C PRO A 8 -11.58 17.45 -8.68
N ASP A 9 -10.65 17.20 -9.60
CA ASP A 9 -10.88 16.39 -10.80
C ASP A 9 -10.82 14.88 -10.54
N TYR A 10 -10.51 14.46 -9.30
CA TYR A 10 -10.38 13.06 -8.93
C TYR A 10 -11.45 12.64 -7.92
N CYS A 11 -12.08 11.49 -8.16
CA CYS A 11 -12.95 10.85 -7.20
C CYS A 11 -12.11 10.07 -6.17
N PHE A 12 -12.25 10.42 -4.89
CA PHE A 12 -11.62 9.70 -3.78
C PHE A 12 -12.58 8.66 -3.21
N VAL A 13 -12.11 7.42 -3.12
CA VAL A 13 -12.87 6.29 -2.58
C VAL A 13 -12.06 5.60 -1.48
N ILE A 14 -12.71 5.21 -0.41
CA ILE A 14 -12.09 4.49 0.71
C ILE A 14 -12.30 2.99 0.50
N GLY A 15 -11.22 2.24 0.35
CA GLY A 15 -11.23 0.78 0.49
C GLY A 15 -11.07 0.41 1.96
N ALA A 16 -12.15 -0.04 2.59
CA ALA A 16 -12.15 -0.39 4.01
C ALA A 16 -12.07 -1.90 4.22
N ALA A 17 -11.25 -2.33 5.20
CA ALA A 17 -11.24 -3.72 5.64
C ALA A 17 -12.57 -4.09 6.32
N LEU A 18 -13.01 -5.34 6.15
CA LEU A 18 -14.32 -5.82 6.61
C LEU A 18 -14.59 -5.57 8.10
N HIS A 19 -13.57 -5.70 8.93
CA HIS A 19 -13.69 -5.55 10.38
C HIS A 19 -13.75 -4.10 10.88
N LEU A 20 -13.55 -3.12 9.99
CA LEU A 20 -13.61 -1.70 10.36
C LEU A 20 -15.06 -1.20 10.33
N ASP A 21 -15.44 -0.47 11.39
CA ASP A 21 -16.74 0.15 11.48
C ASP A 21 -16.84 1.35 10.51
N GLU A 22 -17.95 1.49 9.82
CA GLU A 22 -18.22 2.60 8.90
C GLU A 22 -18.27 3.95 9.60
N VAL A 23 -18.70 3.97 10.86
CA VAL A 23 -18.71 5.17 11.70
C VAL A 23 -17.37 5.91 11.70
N LEU A 24 -16.24 5.19 11.54
CA LEU A 24 -14.91 5.77 11.42
C LEU A 24 -14.75 6.68 10.18
N PHE A 25 -15.58 6.52 9.18
CA PHE A 25 -15.46 7.17 7.88
C PHE A 25 -16.62 8.13 7.56
N GLU A 26 -17.71 8.11 8.33
CA GLU A 26 -18.95 8.90 8.07
C GLU A 26 -18.70 10.39 7.88
N ASN A 27 -17.79 10.96 8.68
CA ASN A 27 -17.49 12.39 8.64
C ASN A 27 -16.53 12.80 7.50
N LEU A 28 -16.12 11.87 6.65
CA LEU A 28 -15.15 12.16 5.58
C LEU A 28 -15.84 12.60 4.27
N GLY A 29 -17.13 12.31 4.10
CA GLY A 29 -17.89 12.63 2.88
C GLY A 29 -17.35 11.93 1.64
N LEU A 30 -16.74 10.72 1.79
CA LEU A 30 -16.18 9.93 0.71
C LEU A 30 -16.93 8.61 0.55
N HIS A 31 -16.98 8.09 -0.67
CA HIS A 31 -17.51 6.75 -0.92
C HIS A 31 -16.66 5.68 -0.25
N ILE A 32 -17.32 4.70 0.36
CA ILE A 32 -16.68 3.58 1.05
C ILE A 32 -16.98 2.30 0.28
N VAL A 33 -15.94 1.51 0.00
CA VAL A 33 -16.05 0.18 -0.60
C VAL A 33 -15.49 -0.82 0.40
N LYS A 34 -16.34 -1.76 0.82
CA LYS A 34 -15.95 -2.90 1.67
C LYS A 34 -15.97 -4.19 0.86
N ASN A 35 -15.06 -5.10 1.18
CA ASN A 35 -15.00 -6.45 0.62
C ASN A 35 -14.85 -6.52 -0.92
N ASP A 36 -14.50 -5.45 -1.58
CA ASP A 36 -14.31 -5.41 -3.03
C ASP A 36 -13.04 -4.61 -3.41
N THR A 37 -11.98 -4.80 -2.60
CA THR A 37 -10.71 -4.08 -2.76
C THR A 37 -10.08 -4.33 -4.13
N TYR A 38 -10.17 -5.56 -4.66
CA TYR A 38 -9.59 -5.89 -5.95
C TYR A 38 -10.30 -5.18 -7.11
N LYS A 39 -11.62 -5.08 -7.06
CA LYS A 39 -12.37 -4.28 -8.02
C LYS A 39 -12.05 -2.80 -7.89
N LEU A 40 -11.92 -2.28 -6.67
CA LEU A 40 -11.47 -0.91 -6.46
C LEU A 40 -10.07 -0.68 -7.06
N LEU A 41 -9.09 -1.56 -6.79
CA LEU A 41 -7.74 -1.45 -7.32
C LEU A 41 -7.68 -1.57 -8.84
N SER A 42 -8.54 -2.40 -9.46
CA SER A 42 -8.58 -2.55 -10.93
C SER A 42 -9.00 -1.27 -11.66
N HIS A 43 -9.66 -0.34 -10.96
CA HIS A 43 -10.09 0.95 -11.51
C HIS A 43 -9.32 2.14 -10.93
N ALA A 44 -8.49 1.92 -9.92
CA ALA A 44 -7.78 2.98 -9.23
C ALA A 44 -6.67 3.59 -10.11
N HIS A 45 -6.63 4.91 -10.18
CA HIS A 45 -5.56 5.63 -10.86
C HIS A 45 -4.30 5.75 -10.00
N ALA A 46 -4.46 6.01 -8.71
CA ALA A 46 -3.40 6.03 -7.70
C ALA A 46 -3.99 5.68 -6.33
N ALA A 47 -3.15 5.35 -5.34
CA ALA A 47 -3.62 4.96 -4.02
C ALA A 47 -2.78 5.56 -2.87
N LEU A 48 -3.45 5.91 -1.79
CA LEU A 48 -2.86 6.12 -0.47
C LEU A 48 -3.10 4.84 0.33
N VAL A 49 -2.05 4.10 0.66
CA VAL A 49 -2.18 2.74 1.19
C VAL A 49 -1.59 2.65 2.59
N THR A 50 -2.33 2.10 3.52
CA THR A 50 -1.79 1.78 4.85
C THR A 50 -0.76 0.66 4.73
N SER A 51 0.37 0.80 5.46
CA SER A 51 1.42 -0.22 5.46
C SER A 51 0.88 -1.60 5.86
N GLY A 52 1.27 -2.63 5.10
CA GLY A 52 0.81 -4.01 5.26
C GLY A 52 0.78 -4.74 3.91
N THR A 53 0.08 -5.88 3.85
CA THR A 53 -0.09 -6.68 2.62
C THR A 53 -0.78 -5.90 1.50
N ALA A 54 -1.63 -4.94 1.84
CA ALA A 54 -2.30 -4.07 0.89
C ALA A 54 -1.32 -3.32 -0.04
N THR A 55 -0.08 -3.07 0.39
CA THR A 55 0.95 -2.46 -0.46
C THR A 55 1.39 -3.38 -1.59
N LEU A 56 1.48 -4.70 -1.34
CA LEU A 56 1.76 -5.69 -2.38
C LEU A 56 0.59 -5.84 -3.35
N GLU A 57 -0.62 -5.96 -2.81
CA GLU A 57 -1.83 -6.06 -3.63
C GLU A 57 -1.94 -4.88 -4.58
N THR A 58 -1.77 -3.65 -4.08
CA THR A 58 -1.78 -2.43 -4.89
C THR A 58 -0.71 -2.46 -5.98
N ALA A 59 0.51 -2.93 -5.67
CA ALA A 59 1.59 -3.03 -6.64
C ALA A 59 1.32 -4.11 -7.70
N LEU A 60 0.69 -5.23 -7.33
CA LEU A 60 0.30 -6.29 -8.27
C LEU A 60 -0.76 -5.83 -9.27
N PHE A 61 -1.65 -4.91 -8.86
CA PHE A 61 -2.58 -4.23 -9.77
C PHE A 61 -1.93 -3.07 -10.56
N GLU A 62 -0.62 -2.85 -10.39
CA GLU A 62 0.16 -1.77 -11.04
C GLU A 62 -0.37 -0.36 -10.74
N VAL A 63 -1.02 -0.19 -9.59
CA VAL A 63 -1.53 1.09 -9.13
C VAL A 63 -0.42 1.86 -8.41
N PRO A 64 -0.01 3.04 -8.89
CA PRO A 64 0.94 3.88 -8.19
C PRO A 64 0.44 4.25 -6.80
N GLN A 65 1.34 4.18 -5.82
CA GLN A 65 0.93 4.32 -4.42
C GLN A 65 1.89 5.16 -3.58
N ILE A 66 1.36 5.68 -2.50
CA ILE A 66 2.09 6.28 -1.39
C ILE A 66 1.73 5.47 -0.15
N VAL A 67 2.72 4.96 0.55
CA VAL A 67 2.52 4.18 1.77
C VAL A 67 2.41 5.11 2.96
N CYS A 68 1.30 4.99 3.68
CA CYS A 68 0.97 5.80 4.84
C CYS A 68 1.07 4.95 6.11
N TYR A 69 1.77 5.44 7.12
CA TYR A 69 1.84 4.78 8.41
C TYR A 69 1.79 5.79 9.55
N LYS A 70 0.80 5.64 10.41
CA LYS A 70 0.63 6.47 11.60
C LYS A 70 0.18 5.60 12.77
N THR A 71 0.92 5.65 13.86
CA THR A 71 0.61 4.94 15.10
C THR A 71 0.90 5.83 16.29
N SER A 72 0.61 5.38 17.51
CA SER A 72 0.93 6.14 18.70
C SER A 72 2.45 6.42 18.80
N ALA A 73 2.83 7.55 19.37
CA ALA A 73 4.24 7.92 19.53
C ALA A 73 5.03 6.87 20.31
N LEU A 74 4.40 6.27 21.33
CA LEU A 74 4.99 5.21 22.14
C LEU A 74 5.23 3.93 21.33
N SER A 75 4.20 3.46 20.60
CA SER A 75 4.32 2.26 19.75
C SER A 75 5.38 2.45 18.66
N TYR A 76 5.47 3.65 18.08
CA TYR A 76 6.48 3.98 17.09
C TYR A 76 7.90 3.97 17.68
N ALA A 77 8.09 4.56 18.86
CA ALA A 77 9.38 4.60 19.52
C ALA A 77 9.90 3.18 19.87
N ILE A 78 9.02 2.33 20.42
CA ILE A 78 9.33 0.93 20.72
C ILE A 78 9.64 0.17 19.43
N GLY A 79 8.79 0.27 18.42
CA GLY A 79 8.97 -0.41 17.14
C GLY A 79 10.29 -0.04 16.45
N LYS A 80 10.67 1.24 16.48
CA LYS A 80 11.93 1.72 15.90
C LYS A 80 13.18 1.18 16.59
N GLN A 81 13.10 0.88 17.88
CA GLN A 81 14.21 0.29 18.65
C GLN A 81 14.36 -1.22 18.37
N VAL A 82 13.23 -1.92 18.19
CA VAL A 82 13.19 -3.37 18.01
C VAL A 82 13.42 -3.77 16.54
N VAL A 83 12.86 -2.99 15.60
CA VAL A 83 12.87 -3.31 14.18
C VAL A 83 13.78 -2.33 13.44
N LYS A 84 14.96 -2.79 13.07
CA LYS A 84 15.96 -2.04 12.27
C LYS A 84 15.77 -2.30 10.76
N LEU A 85 14.54 -2.24 10.27
CA LEU A 85 14.29 -2.40 8.84
C LEU A 85 14.46 -1.05 8.12
N PRO A 86 15.07 -1.04 6.92
CA PRO A 86 15.24 0.18 6.12
C PRO A 86 13.91 0.72 5.57
N TYR A 87 12.90 -0.14 5.42
CA TYR A 87 11.59 0.17 4.85
C TYR A 87 10.48 -0.44 5.69
N ILE A 88 9.25 0.09 5.55
CA ILE A 88 8.05 -0.43 6.22
C ILE A 88 7.07 -1.11 5.26
N SER A 89 7.13 -0.80 3.97
CA SER A 89 6.29 -1.45 2.97
C SER A 89 6.95 -2.73 2.45
N LEU A 90 6.15 -3.75 2.23
CA LEU A 90 6.61 -5.00 1.65
C LEU A 90 7.18 -4.79 0.24
N VAL A 91 6.66 -3.84 -0.51
CA VAL A 91 7.17 -3.48 -1.85
C VAL A 91 8.64 -3.07 -1.78
N ASN A 92 8.96 -2.11 -0.92
CA ASN A 92 10.33 -1.60 -0.77
C ASN A 92 11.26 -2.65 -0.16
N LEU A 93 10.78 -3.44 0.82
CA LEU A 93 11.53 -4.53 1.44
C LEU A 93 11.91 -5.62 0.44
N ILE A 94 10.98 -6.08 -0.39
CA ILE A 94 11.24 -7.14 -1.38
C ILE A 94 12.16 -6.63 -2.50
N LEU A 95 11.99 -5.38 -2.90
CA LEU A 95 12.82 -4.76 -3.93
C LEU A 95 14.19 -4.31 -3.40
N ASP A 96 14.35 -4.19 -2.09
CA ASP A 96 15.51 -3.64 -1.40
C ASP A 96 15.88 -2.22 -1.90
N GLN A 97 14.86 -1.43 -2.18
CA GLN A 97 14.98 -0.04 -2.63
C GLN A 97 13.69 0.75 -2.35
N MET A 98 13.77 2.08 -2.31
CA MET A 98 12.61 2.95 -2.18
C MET A 98 11.86 3.08 -3.53
N ALA A 99 11.13 2.05 -3.90
CA ALA A 99 10.31 2.03 -5.12
C ALA A 99 9.01 2.84 -4.95
N VAL A 100 8.47 2.89 -3.74
CA VAL A 100 7.27 3.68 -3.38
C VAL A 100 7.59 4.59 -2.19
N PRO A 101 7.11 5.85 -2.17
CA PRO A 101 7.33 6.75 -1.06
C PRO A 101 6.60 6.26 0.20
N GLU A 102 7.28 6.30 1.34
CA GLU A 102 6.73 5.98 2.65
C GLU A 102 6.60 7.24 3.49
N ARG A 103 5.41 7.50 4.02
CA ARG A 103 5.12 8.66 4.86
C ARG A 103 4.73 8.19 6.25
N LEU A 104 5.65 8.42 7.19
CA LEU A 104 5.53 7.95 8.56
C LEU A 104 5.23 9.12 9.50
N GLN A 105 4.36 8.87 10.47
CA GLN A 105 4.09 9.76 11.60
C GLN A 105 3.81 11.22 11.19
N ARG A 106 4.70 12.16 11.54
CA ARG A 106 4.55 13.59 11.23
C ARG A 106 4.61 13.88 9.72
N ASN A 107 5.32 13.06 8.95
CA ASN A 107 5.41 13.18 7.50
C ASN A 107 4.16 12.64 6.79
N CYS A 108 3.32 11.86 7.49
CA CYS A 108 2.01 11.45 7.00
C CYS A 108 0.98 12.55 7.31
N ASN A 109 1.04 13.64 6.55
CA ASN A 109 0.15 14.80 6.67
C ASN A 109 -0.37 15.24 5.29
N ALA A 110 -1.48 15.99 5.27
CA ALA A 110 -2.16 16.36 4.04
C ALA A 110 -1.25 17.08 3.04
N LYS A 111 -0.44 18.04 3.50
CA LYS A 111 0.47 18.80 2.64
C LYS A 111 1.48 17.89 1.92
N GLN A 112 2.12 16.99 2.67
CA GLN A 112 3.11 16.07 2.09
C GLN A 112 2.46 15.05 1.16
N LEU A 113 1.29 14.53 1.54
CA LEU A 113 0.53 13.59 0.71
C LEU A 113 0.07 14.24 -0.60
N SER A 114 -0.38 15.49 -0.58
CA SER A 114 -0.75 16.22 -1.80
C SER A 114 0.44 16.42 -2.74
N ILE A 115 1.62 16.79 -2.21
CA ILE A 115 2.85 16.91 -3.00
C ILE A 115 3.24 15.57 -3.65
N ASP A 116 3.19 14.49 -2.90
CA ASP A 116 3.57 13.18 -3.43
C ASP A 116 2.54 12.63 -4.40
N LEU A 117 1.26 12.84 -4.11
CA LEU A 117 0.15 12.40 -4.96
C LEU A 117 0.22 13.09 -6.33
N SER A 118 0.49 14.39 -6.40
CA SER A 118 0.66 15.10 -7.66
C SER A 118 1.75 14.50 -8.55
N LYS A 119 2.84 13.98 -7.95
CA LYS A 119 3.95 13.34 -8.69
C LYS A 119 3.58 11.98 -9.29
N ILE A 120 2.71 11.21 -8.62
CA ILE A 120 2.32 9.87 -9.08
C ILE A 120 1.04 9.86 -9.92
N LEU A 121 0.26 10.92 -9.90
CA LEU A 121 -0.95 11.03 -10.73
C LEU A 121 -0.59 11.11 -12.22
N ASN A 122 0.25 12.07 -12.61
CA ASN A 122 0.55 12.35 -14.01
C ASN A 122 2.07 12.55 -14.28
N GLY A 123 2.91 12.42 -13.26
CA GLY A 123 4.34 12.67 -13.35
C GLY A 123 5.19 11.44 -13.67
N PRO A 124 6.51 11.62 -13.90
CA PRO A 124 7.44 10.54 -14.18
C PRO A 124 7.52 9.50 -13.05
N ALA A 125 7.25 9.88 -11.80
CA ALA A 125 7.22 8.98 -10.66
C ALA A 125 6.20 7.85 -10.83
N ARG A 126 5.10 8.07 -11.56
CA ARG A 126 4.14 7.05 -11.94
C ARG A 126 4.78 5.93 -12.75
N THR A 127 5.52 6.30 -13.79
CA THR A 127 6.20 5.34 -14.68
C THR A 127 7.29 4.59 -13.91
N VAL A 128 8.06 5.27 -13.08
CA VAL A 128 9.11 4.64 -12.25
C VAL A 128 8.52 3.58 -11.34
N GLN A 129 7.41 3.85 -10.65
CA GLN A 129 6.76 2.86 -9.79
C GLN A 129 6.26 1.66 -10.60
N ARG A 130 5.61 1.87 -11.75
CA ARG A 130 5.11 0.78 -12.59
C ARG A 130 6.23 -0.11 -13.13
N VAL A 131 7.39 0.46 -13.46
CA VAL A 131 8.58 -0.33 -13.82
C VAL A 131 9.05 -1.16 -12.64
N ALA A 132 9.14 -0.58 -11.45
CA ALA A 132 9.50 -1.31 -10.24
C ALA A 132 8.53 -2.46 -9.92
N TYR A 133 7.23 -2.28 -10.17
CA TYR A 133 6.22 -3.33 -9.96
C TYR A 133 6.38 -4.52 -10.90
N LYS A 134 6.87 -4.31 -12.13
CA LYS A 134 7.21 -5.43 -13.02
C LYS A 134 8.36 -6.26 -12.45
N VAL A 135 9.39 -5.60 -11.92
CA VAL A 135 10.49 -6.29 -11.23
C VAL A 135 9.98 -7.03 -9.98
N LEU A 136 9.09 -6.40 -9.21
CA LEU A 136 8.46 -7.02 -8.04
C LEU A 136 7.71 -8.30 -8.43
N LYS A 137 6.87 -8.25 -9.48
CA LYS A 137 6.13 -9.42 -9.99
C LYS A 137 7.08 -10.58 -10.35
N THR A 138 8.20 -10.27 -10.99
CA THR A 138 9.22 -11.27 -11.32
C THR A 138 9.85 -11.88 -10.06
N LYS A 139 10.18 -11.06 -9.06
CA LYS A 139 10.75 -11.54 -7.78
C LYS A 139 9.78 -12.39 -6.96
N LEU A 140 8.49 -12.06 -7.00
CA LEU A 140 7.45 -12.82 -6.28
C LEU A 140 7.16 -14.18 -6.94
N GLY A 141 7.56 -14.38 -8.18
CA GLY A 141 7.27 -15.58 -8.93
C GLY A 141 5.83 -15.61 -9.49
N GLY A 142 5.51 -16.72 -10.14
CA GLY A 142 4.17 -16.94 -10.72
C GLY A 142 3.13 -17.41 -9.70
N THR A 143 1.96 -17.76 -10.20
CA THR A 143 0.89 -18.44 -9.44
C THR A 143 1.36 -19.83 -8.99
N GLY A 144 0.84 -20.34 -7.86
CA GLY A 144 1.12 -21.70 -7.38
C GLY A 144 1.96 -21.78 -6.09
N ALA A 145 2.18 -20.66 -5.40
CA ALA A 145 2.90 -20.66 -4.11
C ALA A 145 2.26 -21.59 -3.07
N SER A 146 0.93 -21.66 -3.01
CA SER A 146 0.19 -22.58 -2.13
C SER A 146 0.46 -24.03 -2.46
N ASP A 147 0.45 -24.40 -3.74
CA ASP A 147 0.72 -25.76 -4.19
C ASP A 147 2.16 -26.17 -3.91
N GLN A 148 3.10 -25.26 -4.15
CA GLN A 148 4.51 -25.49 -3.85
C GLN A 148 4.74 -25.67 -2.35
N THR A 149 4.11 -24.84 -1.52
CA THR A 149 4.17 -24.96 -0.06
C THR A 149 3.56 -26.29 0.42
N ALA A 150 2.40 -26.68 -0.10
CA ALA A 150 1.76 -27.94 0.22
C ALA A 150 2.64 -29.15 -0.12
N ARG A 151 3.30 -29.14 -1.30
CA ARG A 151 4.25 -30.17 -1.71
C ARG A 151 5.46 -30.25 -0.77
N LEU A 152 6.04 -29.12 -0.39
CA LEU A 152 7.18 -29.06 0.52
C LEU A 152 6.83 -29.59 1.92
N ILE A 153 5.62 -29.27 2.43
CA ILE A 153 5.13 -29.79 3.70
C ILE A 153 4.95 -31.30 3.59
N SER A 154 4.25 -31.80 2.56
CA SER A 154 4.01 -33.23 2.35
C SER A 154 5.33 -34.03 2.25
N GLN A 155 6.34 -33.52 1.55
CA GLN A 155 7.66 -34.17 1.44
C GLN A 155 8.38 -34.28 2.80
N ARG A 156 8.19 -33.31 3.71
CA ARG A 156 8.82 -33.33 5.03
C ARG A 156 8.07 -34.16 6.06
N THR A 157 6.79 -34.42 5.86
CA THR A 157 5.96 -35.26 6.77
C THR A 157 6.06 -36.74 6.45
N HIS A 158 6.64 -37.12 5.30
CA HIS A 158 6.84 -38.52 4.89
C HIS A 158 8.33 -38.94 4.90
N ALA A 159 9.22 -38.09 5.44
CA ALA A 159 10.61 -38.39 5.72
C ALA A 159 10.85 -38.58 7.21
#